data_463fb7ad0ec1eef55a5481da1faa37ca
#
_entry.id   463fb7ad0ec1eef55a5481da1faa37ca
#
_cell.length_a   1.000
_cell.length_b   1.000
_cell.length_c   1.000
_cell.angle_alpha   90.00
_cell.angle_beta   90.00
_cell.angle_gamma   90.00
#
_symmetry.space_group_name_H-M   'P 1'
#
loop_
_entity.id
_entity.type
_entity.pdbx_description
1 polymer ?
#
loop_
_entity_poly.entity_id
_entity_poly.type
_entity_poly.pdbx_seq_one_letter_code
_entity_poly.pdbx_strand_id
1 'polypeptide(L)'
;QRELLMEVTGLHEIPEGAYNIRANGESVERNSTSNIEIITKEDKSGIEIHIKPGTKRESVHIPVVLSKSGLKEVVYNDFYIGDNADVTIVAGCGIHNGGDAASRHDGIHRFYVGKNAHIKYVEKHYGSGEGKGERIMNPVTEIHLDEDSFMEMDTAQIKGVDSTKRENRAYLKDGAKLVVMERLMTHGSQRAESYFDVQMDGEDSSANIVSRSVAREDSYQLFDSHIHGNNRCSGHTECDAIIMDNAKISATPELSANHVDAALIHEAAIGKIAGEQILKLRTLGLTEE
;
A
#
# COMPACT_ATOMS: atom_id res chain seq x y z
N GLN A 1 -19.77 2.53 -11.03
CA GLN A 1 -19.35 2.04 -9.69
C GLN A 1 -18.87 0.58 -9.76
N ARG A 2 -19.64 -0.32 -10.41
CA ARG A 2 -19.27 -1.74 -10.52
C ARG A 2 -17.95 -1.94 -11.26
N GLU A 3 -17.73 -1.25 -12.37
CA GLU A 3 -16.49 -1.31 -13.15
C GLU A 3 -15.28 -0.82 -12.32
N LEU A 4 -15.44 0.28 -11.60
CA LEU A 4 -14.41 0.82 -10.71
C LEU A 4 -14.11 -0.13 -9.54
N LEU A 5 -15.13 -0.79 -8.99
CA LEU A 5 -14.97 -1.81 -7.97
C LEU A 5 -14.15 -3.00 -8.48
N MET A 6 -14.40 -3.43 -9.71
CA MET A 6 -13.63 -4.51 -10.35
C MET A 6 -12.16 -4.16 -10.53
N GLU A 7 -11.84 -2.94 -10.99
CA GLU A 7 -10.47 -2.46 -11.17
C GLU A 7 -9.68 -2.43 -9.85
N VAL A 8 -10.35 -2.01 -8.78
CA VAL A 8 -9.73 -1.85 -7.46
C VAL A 8 -9.53 -3.19 -6.74
N THR A 9 -10.47 -4.10 -6.85
CA THR A 9 -10.46 -5.35 -6.07
C THR A 9 -10.18 -6.59 -6.90
N GLY A 10 -10.36 -6.51 -8.21
CA GLY A 10 -10.37 -7.68 -9.09
C GLY A 10 -11.59 -8.59 -8.91
N LEU A 11 -12.62 -8.11 -8.21
CA LEU A 11 -13.83 -8.87 -7.90
C LEU A 11 -14.91 -8.61 -8.97
N HIS A 12 -15.40 -9.67 -9.59
CA HIS A 12 -16.55 -9.63 -10.51
C HIS A 12 -17.89 -9.71 -9.78
N GLU A 13 -17.86 -10.23 -8.56
CA GLU A 13 -19.02 -10.45 -7.68
C GLU A 13 -18.69 -10.01 -6.25
N ILE A 14 -19.72 -9.98 -5.37
CA ILE A 14 -19.53 -9.74 -3.94
C ILE A 14 -18.60 -10.82 -3.38
N PRO A 15 -17.57 -10.45 -2.59
CA PRO A 15 -16.61 -11.41 -2.06
C PRO A 15 -17.33 -12.44 -1.17
N GLU A 16 -16.88 -13.68 -1.24
CA GLU A 16 -17.17 -14.64 -0.19
C GLU A 16 -16.39 -14.30 1.08
N GLY A 17 -16.99 -14.48 2.26
CA GLY A 17 -16.35 -14.24 3.55
C GLY A 17 -16.62 -12.86 4.13
N ALA A 18 -15.65 -12.29 4.83
CA ALA A 18 -15.79 -11.00 5.49
C ALA A 18 -15.53 -9.84 4.50
N TYR A 19 -16.41 -8.85 4.50
CA TYR A 19 -16.22 -7.66 3.69
C TYR A 19 -16.93 -6.43 4.24
N ASN A 20 -16.47 -5.25 3.86
CA ASN A 20 -17.14 -3.98 4.03
C ASN A 20 -16.95 -3.12 2.79
N ILE A 21 -17.97 -3.01 1.98
CA ILE A 21 -17.98 -2.21 0.75
C ILE A 21 -18.42 -0.80 1.09
N ARG A 22 -17.60 0.18 0.69
CA ARG A 22 -17.85 1.59 0.92
C ARG A 22 -18.01 2.34 -0.40
N ALA A 23 -19.03 3.16 -0.51
CA ALA A 23 -19.26 3.97 -1.70
C ALA A 23 -19.71 5.39 -1.33
N ASN A 24 -19.02 6.40 -1.88
CA ASN A 24 -19.37 7.82 -1.73
C ASN A 24 -19.59 8.26 -0.27
N GLY A 25 -18.72 7.84 0.63
CA GLY A 25 -18.74 8.25 2.03
C GLY A 25 -19.53 7.33 2.96
N GLU A 26 -20.20 6.31 2.45
CA GLU A 26 -21.07 5.43 3.22
C GLU A 26 -20.66 3.96 3.09
N SER A 27 -20.83 3.18 4.17
CA SER A 27 -20.74 1.73 4.12
C SER A 27 -22.05 1.20 3.54
N VAL A 28 -21.99 0.63 2.33
CA VAL A 28 -23.18 0.20 1.58
C VAL A 28 -23.52 -1.25 1.78
N GLU A 29 -22.53 -2.08 2.09
CA GLU A 29 -22.73 -3.50 2.34
C GLU A 29 -21.61 -4.05 3.23
N ARG A 30 -21.98 -4.98 4.12
CA ARG A 30 -21.05 -5.59 5.07
C ARG A 30 -21.44 -7.02 5.38
N ASN A 31 -20.43 -7.87 5.57
CA ASN A 31 -20.57 -9.22 6.09
C ASN A 31 -19.44 -9.57 7.05
N SER A 32 -19.78 -10.18 8.17
CA SER A 32 -18.85 -10.81 9.11
C SER A 32 -18.94 -12.32 9.00
N THR A 33 -17.89 -13.04 9.39
CA THR A 33 -17.87 -14.51 9.48
C THR A 33 -17.85 -14.96 10.94
N SER A 34 -17.83 -16.25 11.19
CA SER A 34 -17.68 -16.78 12.56
C SER A 34 -16.32 -16.44 13.19
N ASN A 35 -15.30 -16.19 12.37
CA ASN A 35 -13.92 -15.91 12.79
C ASN A 35 -13.51 -14.45 12.61
N ILE A 36 -14.23 -13.68 11.80
CA ILE A 36 -13.90 -12.29 11.48
C ILE A 36 -15.11 -11.41 11.69
N GLU A 37 -15.03 -10.52 12.67
CA GLU A 37 -16.08 -9.56 13.00
C GLU A 37 -15.70 -8.18 12.51
N ILE A 38 -16.64 -7.49 11.84
CA ILE A 38 -16.47 -6.12 11.36
C ILE A 38 -17.47 -5.22 12.08
N ILE A 39 -16.95 -4.25 12.83
CA ILE A 39 -17.74 -3.34 13.68
C ILE A 39 -17.56 -1.90 13.18
N THR A 40 -18.63 -1.11 13.19
CA THR A 40 -18.52 0.33 12.92
C THR A 40 -17.87 1.03 14.10
N LYS A 41 -16.92 1.92 13.85
CA LYS A 41 -16.35 2.79 14.89
C LYS A 41 -17.39 3.79 15.38
N GLU A 42 -17.43 4.00 16.68
CA GLU A 42 -18.36 4.93 17.31
C GLU A 42 -17.82 6.37 17.32
N ASP A 43 -16.51 6.54 17.38
CA ASP A 43 -15.82 7.82 17.58
C ASP A 43 -15.49 8.56 16.27
N LYS A 44 -15.45 7.85 15.13
CA LYS A 44 -15.04 8.41 13.83
C LYS A 44 -15.48 7.52 12.66
N SER A 45 -15.41 8.06 11.45
CA SER A 45 -15.72 7.29 10.23
C SER A 45 -14.75 6.12 10.06
N GLY A 46 -15.27 4.91 9.93
CA GLY A 46 -14.47 3.71 9.70
C GLY A 46 -14.98 2.48 10.42
N ILE A 47 -14.14 1.47 10.48
CA ILE A 47 -14.46 0.15 11.02
C ILE A 47 -13.33 -0.41 11.88
N GLU A 48 -13.69 -1.33 12.76
CA GLU A 48 -12.76 -2.26 13.40
C GLU A 48 -12.98 -3.65 12.82
N ILE A 49 -11.90 -4.34 12.55
CA ILE A 49 -11.90 -5.71 12.05
C ILE A 49 -11.20 -6.59 13.09
N HIS A 50 -11.95 -7.47 13.73
CA HIS A 50 -11.47 -8.38 14.76
C HIS A 50 -11.35 -9.78 14.17
N ILE A 51 -10.12 -10.31 14.07
CA ILE A 51 -9.80 -11.63 13.55
C ILE A 51 -9.41 -12.53 14.72
N LYS A 52 -10.17 -13.60 14.95
CA LYS A 52 -9.93 -14.52 16.05
C LYS A 52 -8.58 -15.21 15.96
N PRO A 53 -7.94 -15.55 17.10
CA PRO A 53 -6.74 -16.38 17.10
C PRO A 53 -6.94 -17.69 16.33
N GLY A 54 -5.93 -18.11 15.58
CA GLY A 54 -5.94 -19.36 14.84
C GLY A 54 -6.80 -19.37 13.58
N THR A 55 -7.42 -18.24 13.18
CA THR A 55 -8.15 -18.14 11.89
C THR A 55 -7.22 -18.45 10.73
N LYS A 56 -7.61 -19.37 9.84
CA LYS A 56 -6.80 -19.84 8.71
C LYS A 56 -7.55 -19.75 7.40
N ARG A 57 -6.85 -19.28 6.36
CA ARG A 57 -7.30 -19.28 4.97
C ARG A 57 -8.62 -18.49 4.75
N GLU A 58 -8.85 -17.47 5.54
CA GLU A 58 -9.94 -16.53 5.33
C GLU A 58 -9.42 -15.22 4.76
N SER A 59 -10.31 -14.44 4.18
CA SER A 59 -10.00 -13.11 3.64
C SER A 59 -10.97 -12.06 4.14
N VAL A 60 -10.47 -10.82 4.17
CA VAL A 60 -11.27 -9.61 4.42
C VAL A 60 -11.13 -8.68 3.23
N HIS A 61 -12.23 -8.19 2.69
CA HIS A 61 -12.24 -7.25 1.58
C HIS A 61 -12.84 -5.90 2.01
N ILE A 62 -12.09 -4.82 1.84
CA ILE A 62 -12.52 -3.46 2.22
C ILE A 62 -12.39 -2.47 1.05
N PRO A 63 -13.13 -2.66 -0.04
CA PRO A 63 -13.07 -1.74 -1.18
C PRO A 63 -13.80 -0.44 -0.89
N VAL A 64 -13.25 0.65 -1.43
CA VAL A 64 -13.83 2.00 -1.39
C VAL A 64 -13.95 2.55 -2.80
N VAL A 65 -15.10 3.13 -3.13
CA VAL A 65 -15.36 3.75 -4.42
C VAL A 65 -15.94 5.15 -4.24
N LEU A 66 -15.27 6.15 -4.80
CA LEU A 66 -15.78 7.52 -4.91
C LEU A 66 -16.14 7.80 -6.37
N SER A 67 -17.39 8.18 -6.64
CA SER A 67 -17.87 8.53 -7.98
C SER A 67 -18.54 9.91 -8.05
N LYS A 68 -18.63 10.61 -6.92
CA LYS A 68 -19.13 11.99 -6.85
C LYS A 68 -17.97 12.97 -6.84
N SER A 69 -17.97 13.91 -7.79
CA SER A 69 -16.97 14.99 -7.82
C SER A 69 -17.03 15.85 -6.57
N GLY A 70 -15.89 16.25 -6.05
CA GLY A 70 -15.77 17.11 -4.87
C GLY A 70 -15.93 16.39 -3.53
N LEU A 71 -16.13 15.07 -3.52
CA LEU A 71 -16.22 14.30 -2.27
C LEU A 71 -14.83 14.16 -1.63
N LYS A 72 -14.77 14.46 -0.34
CA LYS A 72 -13.55 14.28 0.47
C LYS A 72 -13.90 13.52 1.73
N GLU A 73 -13.17 12.44 1.99
CA GLU A 73 -13.36 11.64 3.20
C GLU A 73 -12.05 11.16 3.81
N VAL A 74 -12.08 10.95 5.12
CA VAL A 74 -11.04 10.27 5.89
C VAL A 74 -11.70 9.07 6.57
N VAL A 75 -11.12 7.88 6.40
CA VAL A 75 -11.67 6.62 6.92
C VAL A 75 -10.63 5.88 7.73
N TYR A 76 -10.98 5.46 8.93
CA TYR A 76 -10.11 4.75 9.87
C TYR A 76 -10.49 3.28 9.91
N ASN A 77 -9.54 2.39 9.59
CA ASN A 77 -9.73 0.95 9.62
C ASN A 77 -8.68 0.34 10.54
N ASP A 78 -9.11 -0.17 11.68
CA ASP A 78 -8.23 -0.80 12.68
C ASP A 78 -8.41 -2.33 12.61
N PHE A 79 -7.30 -3.05 12.39
CA PHE A 79 -7.26 -4.51 12.28
C PHE A 79 -6.64 -5.09 13.53
N TYR A 80 -7.42 -5.85 14.29
CA TYR A 80 -6.99 -6.61 15.45
C TYR A 80 -6.89 -8.08 15.08
N ILE A 81 -5.68 -8.56 14.89
CA ILE A 81 -5.39 -9.88 14.34
C ILE A 81 -4.87 -10.77 15.45
N GLY A 82 -5.62 -11.82 15.77
CA GLY A 82 -5.30 -12.75 16.84
C GLY A 82 -4.07 -13.60 16.56
N ASP A 83 -3.46 -14.14 17.61
CA ASP A 83 -2.29 -14.99 17.53
C ASP A 83 -2.52 -16.18 16.59
N ASN A 84 -1.48 -16.60 15.88
CA ASN A 84 -1.50 -17.72 14.94
C ASN A 84 -2.51 -17.61 13.79
N ALA A 85 -3.10 -16.44 13.53
CA ALA A 85 -3.96 -16.26 12.37
C ALA A 85 -3.15 -16.24 11.07
N ASP A 86 -3.77 -16.66 9.97
CA ASP A 86 -3.20 -16.66 8.62
C ASP A 86 -4.30 -16.24 7.66
N VAL A 87 -4.32 -14.94 7.30
CA VAL A 87 -5.41 -14.31 6.57
C VAL A 87 -4.89 -13.34 5.50
N THR A 88 -5.72 -13.17 4.48
CA THR A 88 -5.47 -12.17 3.42
C THR A 88 -6.43 -11.00 3.59
N ILE A 89 -5.90 -9.79 3.58
CA ILE A 89 -6.67 -8.55 3.63
C ILE A 89 -6.51 -7.83 2.30
N VAL A 90 -7.61 -7.57 1.63
CA VAL A 90 -7.65 -6.89 0.32
C VAL A 90 -8.33 -5.55 0.50
N ALA A 91 -7.55 -4.49 0.39
CA ALA A 91 -8.02 -3.12 0.37
C ALA A 91 -7.94 -2.56 -1.04
N GLY A 92 -8.73 -1.55 -1.32
CA GLY A 92 -8.58 -0.84 -2.58
C GLY A 92 -9.43 0.41 -2.60
N CYS A 93 -8.90 1.46 -3.22
CA CYS A 93 -9.62 2.69 -3.41
C CYS A 93 -9.66 3.08 -4.89
N GLY A 94 -10.85 3.33 -5.40
CA GLY A 94 -11.09 3.84 -6.74
C GLY A 94 -11.78 5.19 -6.70
N ILE A 95 -11.23 6.19 -7.39
CA ILE A 95 -11.86 7.50 -7.57
C ILE A 95 -12.18 7.71 -9.04
N HIS A 96 -13.48 7.83 -9.35
CA HIS A 96 -13.95 8.31 -10.65
C HIS A 96 -14.38 9.78 -10.51
N ASN A 97 -13.68 10.69 -11.15
CA ASN A 97 -14.00 12.11 -11.12
C ASN A 97 -14.34 12.63 -12.52
N GLY A 98 -15.62 12.84 -12.79
CA GLY A 98 -16.12 13.44 -14.03
C GLY A 98 -16.40 14.95 -13.93
N GLY A 99 -16.09 15.59 -12.80
CA GLY A 99 -16.35 17.01 -12.56
C GLY A 99 -15.07 17.81 -12.32
N ASP A 100 -15.24 19.08 -11.94
CA ASP A 100 -14.14 20.05 -11.80
C ASP A 100 -13.64 20.21 -10.35
N ALA A 101 -14.34 19.66 -9.37
CA ALA A 101 -13.92 19.72 -7.97
C ALA A 101 -13.05 18.51 -7.59
N ALA A 102 -11.99 18.74 -6.80
CA ALA A 102 -11.10 17.69 -6.36
C ALA A 102 -11.81 16.67 -5.47
N SER A 103 -11.63 15.37 -5.75
CA SER A 103 -12.09 14.26 -4.94
C SER A 103 -10.91 13.64 -4.18
N ARG A 104 -11.11 13.32 -2.89
CA ARG A 104 -10.05 12.85 -2.02
C ARG A 104 -10.51 11.72 -1.11
N HIS A 105 -9.69 10.68 -1.00
CA HIS A 105 -9.85 9.62 -0.03
C HIS A 105 -8.55 9.40 0.75
N ASP A 106 -8.62 9.53 2.07
CA ASP A 106 -7.52 9.22 2.97
C ASP A 106 -7.91 8.00 3.82
N GLY A 107 -7.39 6.84 3.46
CA GLY A 107 -7.53 5.62 4.25
C GLY A 107 -6.44 5.55 5.32
N ILE A 108 -6.83 5.48 6.58
CA ILE A 108 -5.91 5.30 7.71
C ILE A 108 -6.09 3.88 8.24
N HIS A 109 -5.10 3.03 7.99
CA HIS A 109 -5.11 1.61 8.33
C HIS A 109 -4.12 1.34 9.46
N ARG A 110 -4.60 0.73 10.55
CA ARG A 110 -3.76 0.30 11.66
C ARG A 110 -3.86 -1.20 11.83
N PHE A 111 -2.72 -1.87 11.82
CA PHE A 111 -2.61 -3.32 11.97
C PHE A 111 -1.96 -3.66 13.31
N TYR A 112 -2.67 -4.40 14.14
CA TYR A 112 -2.17 -4.99 15.37
C TYR A 112 -2.11 -6.50 15.16
N VAL A 113 -0.92 -6.99 14.81
CA VAL A 113 -0.70 -8.38 14.38
C VAL A 113 -0.19 -9.19 15.55
N GLY A 114 -0.95 -10.19 15.97
CA GLY A 114 -0.62 -11.07 17.10
C GLY A 114 0.55 -12.00 16.82
N LYS A 115 1.02 -12.69 17.87
CA LYS A 115 2.18 -13.60 17.81
C LYS A 115 1.97 -14.72 16.79
N ASN A 116 3.02 -15.01 16.03
CA ASN A 116 3.03 -16.05 14.98
C ASN A 116 1.91 -15.88 13.92
N ALA A 117 1.27 -14.73 13.82
CA ALA A 117 0.28 -14.48 12.80
C ALA A 117 0.95 -14.12 11.46
N HIS A 118 0.34 -14.57 10.36
CA HIS A 118 0.78 -14.30 8.99
C HIS A 118 -0.30 -13.51 8.26
N ILE A 119 0.05 -12.33 7.76
CA ILE A 119 -0.87 -11.45 7.07
C ILE A 119 -0.34 -11.14 5.67
N LYS A 120 -1.19 -11.38 4.67
CA LYS A 120 -1.00 -10.83 3.34
C LYS A 120 -1.95 -9.65 3.16
N TYR A 121 -1.39 -8.45 3.01
CA TYR A 121 -2.15 -7.23 2.75
C TYR A 121 -1.93 -6.78 1.30
N VAL A 122 -3.00 -6.71 0.54
CA VAL A 122 -2.99 -6.26 -0.85
C VAL A 122 -3.78 -4.97 -0.96
N GLU A 123 -3.17 -3.91 -1.49
CA GLU A 123 -3.82 -2.63 -1.68
C GLU A 123 -3.67 -2.15 -3.13
N LYS A 124 -4.78 -1.71 -3.72
CA LYS A 124 -4.79 -1.12 -5.07
C LYS A 124 -5.43 0.25 -5.07
N HIS A 125 -4.77 1.19 -5.73
CA HIS A 125 -5.29 2.53 -5.99
C HIS A 125 -5.49 2.74 -7.48
N TYR A 126 -6.66 3.27 -7.84
CA TYR A 126 -7.04 3.50 -9.23
C TYR A 126 -7.84 4.79 -9.37
N GLY A 127 -7.52 5.59 -10.38
CA GLY A 127 -8.25 6.79 -10.73
C GLY A 127 -8.76 6.77 -12.16
N SER A 128 -9.92 7.38 -12.39
CA SER A 128 -10.53 7.52 -13.71
C SER A 128 -11.40 8.78 -13.81
N GLY A 129 -11.94 9.05 -15.00
CA GLY A 129 -12.85 10.15 -15.31
C GLY A 129 -12.19 11.26 -16.11
N GLU A 130 -13.01 11.94 -16.93
CA GLU A 130 -12.62 13.01 -17.84
C GLU A 130 -12.69 14.42 -17.22
N GLY A 131 -13.08 14.51 -15.94
CA GLY A 131 -13.16 15.79 -15.22
C GLY A 131 -11.80 16.40 -14.94
N LYS A 132 -11.77 17.74 -14.74
CA LYS A 132 -10.55 18.49 -14.40
C LYS A 132 -10.20 18.44 -12.91
N GLY A 133 -11.13 17.98 -12.07
CA GLY A 133 -10.92 17.84 -10.63
C GLY A 133 -9.91 16.75 -10.32
N GLU A 134 -8.94 17.04 -9.45
CA GLU A 134 -7.91 16.09 -9.04
C GLU A 134 -8.49 14.89 -8.31
N ARG A 135 -7.84 13.74 -8.48
CA ARG A 135 -8.06 12.48 -7.76
C ARG A 135 -6.91 12.29 -6.78
N ILE A 136 -7.21 12.48 -5.49
CA ILE A 136 -6.20 12.53 -4.43
C ILE A 136 -6.40 11.35 -3.48
N MET A 137 -5.31 10.61 -3.20
CA MET A 137 -5.29 9.51 -2.25
C MET A 137 -4.07 9.62 -1.35
N ASN A 138 -4.27 9.88 -0.05
CA ASN A 138 -3.20 9.97 0.93
C ASN A 138 -3.36 8.88 2.00
N PRO A 139 -2.99 7.62 1.72
CA PRO A 139 -3.10 6.54 2.68
C PRO A 139 -2.06 6.67 3.79
N VAL A 140 -2.47 6.30 4.99
CA VAL A 140 -1.57 6.12 6.14
C VAL A 140 -1.70 4.69 6.62
N THR A 141 -0.57 3.99 6.74
CA THR A 141 -0.53 2.62 7.24
C THR A 141 0.39 2.56 8.47
N GLU A 142 -0.15 2.09 9.58
CA GLU A 142 0.58 1.85 10.82
C GLU A 142 0.54 0.36 11.14
N ILE A 143 1.72 -0.25 11.36
CA ILE A 143 1.88 -1.70 11.50
C ILE A 143 2.59 -2.00 12.81
N HIS A 144 1.94 -2.79 13.67
CA HIS A 144 2.53 -3.33 14.90
C HIS A 144 2.63 -4.84 14.77
N LEU A 145 3.85 -5.36 14.60
CA LEU A 145 4.14 -6.78 14.49
C LEU A 145 4.62 -7.33 15.82
N ASP A 146 3.83 -8.23 16.43
CA ASP A 146 4.21 -8.93 17.65
C ASP A 146 5.23 -10.05 17.35
N GLU A 147 5.70 -10.74 18.37
CA GLU A 147 6.75 -11.76 18.28
C GLU A 147 6.46 -12.81 17.19
N ASP A 148 7.46 -13.09 16.36
CA ASP A 148 7.42 -14.08 15.27
C ASP A 148 6.28 -13.90 14.26
N SER A 149 5.63 -12.74 14.23
CA SER A 149 4.61 -12.44 13.22
C SER A 149 5.24 -12.07 11.87
N PHE A 150 4.48 -12.25 10.81
CA PHE A 150 4.89 -11.94 9.45
C PHE A 150 3.80 -11.15 8.71
N MET A 151 4.18 -10.03 8.11
CA MET A 151 3.30 -9.28 7.22
C MET A 151 3.95 -9.07 5.87
N GLU A 152 3.24 -9.48 4.82
CA GLU A 152 3.53 -9.14 3.43
C GLU A 152 2.56 -8.04 2.99
N MET A 153 3.08 -6.91 2.55
CA MET A 153 2.31 -5.78 2.04
C MET A 153 2.61 -5.58 0.56
N ASP A 154 1.62 -5.76 -0.29
CA ASP A 154 1.68 -5.57 -1.74
C ASP A 154 0.80 -4.41 -2.16
N THR A 155 1.40 -3.30 -2.60
CA THR A 155 0.67 -2.10 -3.00
C THR A 155 0.89 -1.80 -4.47
N ALA A 156 -0.18 -1.40 -5.16
CA ALA A 156 -0.14 -1.04 -6.57
C ALA A 156 -0.94 0.24 -6.85
N GLN A 157 -0.28 1.22 -7.48
CA GLN A 157 -0.91 2.42 -8.01
C GLN A 157 -0.40 2.65 -9.42
N ILE A 158 -1.19 2.23 -10.41
CA ILE A 158 -0.75 2.17 -11.81
C ILE A 158 -1.35 3.28 -12.66
N LYS A 159 -2.56 3.76 -12.35
CA LYS A 159 -3.28 4.66 -13.26
C LYS A 159 -4.17 5.66 -12.53
N GLY A 160 -4.14 6.91 -13.01
CA GLY A 160 -5.20 7.89 -12.85
C GLY A 160 -5.29 8.60 -11.50
N VAL A 161 -4.37 8.36 -10.59
CA VAL A 161 -4.26 9.12 -9.33
C VAL A 161 -3.36 10.32 -9.56
N ASP A 162 -3.88 11.53 -9.35
CA ASP A 162 -3.17 12.77 -9.67
C ASP A 162 -2.16 13.14 -8.58
N SER A 163 -2.52 12.90 -7.32
CA SER A 163 -1.66 13.19 -6.18
C SER A 163 -1.79 12.13 -5.10
N THR A 164 -0.65 11.62 -4.64
CA THR A 164 -0.55 10.67 -3.53
C THR A 164 0.57 11.06 -2.58
N LYS A 165 0.26 11.04 -1.28
CA LYS A 165 1.25 11.00 -0.21
C LYS A 165 0.95 9.80 0.68
N ARG A 166 1.74 8.74 0.53
CA ARG A 166 1.65 7.51 1.32
C ARG A 166 2.58 7.59 2.51
N GLU A 167 2.07 7.38 3.70
CA GLU A 167 2.88 7.30 4.93
C GLU A 167 2.75 5.90 5.54
N ASN A 168 3.89 5.24 5.76
CA ASN A 168 3.94 3.90 6.35
C ASN A 168 4.85 3.92 7.56
N ARG A 169 4.35 3.42 8.70
CA ARG A 169 5.11 3.26 9.94
C ARG A 169 4.99 1.83 10.42
N ALA A 170 6.10 1.22 10.80
CA ALA A 170 6.11 -0.16 11.28
C ALA A 170 6.98 -0.30 12.54
N TYR A 171 6.49 -1.13 13.46
CA TYR A 171 7.14 -1.47 14.72
C TYR A 171 7.24 -2.98 14.82
N LEU A 172 8.47 -3.51 14.86
CA LEU A 172 8.76 -4.93 14.81
C LEU A 172 9.33 -5.40 16.14
N LYS A 173 8.66 -6.37 16.79
CA LYS A 173 9.16 -7.10 17.96
C LYS A 173 10.04 -8.28 17.55
N ASP A 174 10.46 -9.09 18.54
CA ASP A 174 11.37 -10.22 18.34
C ASP A 174 10.89 -11.19 17.27
N GLY A 175 11.76 -11.53 16.33
CA GLY A 175 11.47 -12.44 15.24
C GLY A 175 10.43 -11.94 14.21
N ALA A 176 9.87 -10.75 14.38
CA ALA A 176 8.87 -10.21 13.48
C ALA A 176 9.48 -9.87 12.10
N LYS A 177 8.70 -10.09 11.04
CA LYS A 177 9.15 -9.89 9.65
C LYS A 177 8.15 -9.05 8.87
N LEU A 178 8.66 -8.03 8.19
CA LEU A 178 7.90 -7.18 7.28
C LEU A 178 8.49 -7.26 5.87
N VAL A 179 7.66 -7.57 4.88
CA VAL A 179 8.02 -7.50 3.46
C VAL A 179 7.05 -6.56 2.76
N VAL A 180 7.58 -5.54 2.10
CA VAL A 180 6.79 -4.57 1.33
C VAL A 180 7.23 -4.61 -0.13
N MET A 181 6.26 -4.77 -1.02
CA MET A 181 6.42 -4.59 -2.46
C MET A 181 5.49 -3.47 -2.93
N GLU A 182 6.08 -2.34 -3.30
CA GLU A 182 5.37 -1.22 -3.91
C GLU A 182 5.55 -1.24 -5.43
N ARG A 183 4.46 -1.10 -6.18
CA ARG A 183 4.45 -0.89 -7.62
C ARG A 183 3.76 0.42 -7.94
N LEU A 184 4.51 1.34 -8.54
CA LEU A 184 4.05 2.70 -8.77
C LEU A 184 4.31 3.12 -10.21
N MET A 185 3.26 3.64 -10.87
CA MET A 185 3.40 4.28 -12.18
C MET A 185 2.77 5.66 -12.14
N THR A 186 3.48 6.65 -12.64
CA THR A 186 3.00 8.03 -12.79
C THR A 186 3.20 8.53 -14.21
N HIS A 187 2.28 9.38 -14.66
CA HIS A 187 2.31 9.99 -15.99
C HIS A 187 1.68 11.39 -15.95
N GLY A 188 1.72 12.14 -17.05
CA GLY A 188 1.23 13.52 -17.08
C GLY A 188 1.99 14.39 -16.08
N SER A 189 1.26 15.11 -15.25
CA SER A 189 1.78 15.94 -14.14
C SER A 189 1.55 15.32 -12.76
N GLN A 190 1.29 14.02 -12.70
CA GLN A 190 1.01 13.31 -11.46
C GLN A 190 2.19 13.37 -10.47
N ARG A 191 1.85 13.35 -9.19
CA ARG A 191 2.82 13.41 -8.10
C ARG A 191 2.55 12.29 -7.11
N ALA A 192 3.56 11.48 -6.82
CA ALA A 192 3.47 10.40 -5.84
C ALA A 192 4.66 10.43 -4.88
N GLU A 193 4.37 10.43 -3.60
CA GLU A 193 5.37 10.40 -2.53
C GLU A 193 5.08 9.21 -1.61
N SER A 194 6.09 8.37 -1.38
CA SER A 194 6.02 7.22 -0.46
C SER A 194 7.05 7.39 0.64
N TYR A 195 6.59 7.36 1.89
CA TYR A 195 7.39 7.47 3.10
C TYR A 195 7.29 6.18 3.90
N PHE A 196 8.43 5.66 4.33
CA PHE A 196 8.54 4.49 5.20
C PHE A 196 9.40 4.83 6.43
N ASP A 197 8.87 4.56 7.61
CA ASP A 197 9.59 4.62 8.88
C ASP A 197 9.43 3.27 9.58
N VAL A 198 10.53 2.52 9.74
CA VAL A 198 10.51 1.17 10.30
C VAL A 198 11.41 1.10 11.51
N GLN A 199 10.82 0.78 12.67
CA GLN A 199 11.50 0.56 13.95
C GLN A 199 11.67 -0.93 14.17
N MET A 200 12.90 -1.43 14.09
CA MET A 200 13.25 -2.82 14.37
C MET A 200 13.81 -2.91 15.80
N ASP A 201 12.90 -2.99 16.76
CA ASP A 201 13.21 -3.02 18.19
C ASP A 201 13.47 -4.45 18.70
N GLY A 202 12.92 -5.44 18.02
CA GLY A 202 13.02 -6.85 18.40
C GLY A 202 14.29 -7.53 17.91
N GLU A 203 14.80 -8.46 18.72
CA GLU A 203 15.89 -9.35 18.34
C GLU A 203 15.47 -10.25 17.16
N ASP A 204 16.35 -10.43 16.18
CA ASP A 204 16.10 -11.19 14.95
C ASP A 204 14.91 -10.71 14.11
N SER A 205 14.47 -9.48 14.29
CA SER A 205 13.49 -8.85 13.40
C SER A 205 14.08 -8.53 12.04
N SER A 206 13.25 -8.51 11.01
CA SER A 206 13.68 -8.20 9.65
C SER A 206 12.65 -7.38 8.87
N ALA A 207 13.14 -6.47 8.04
CA ALA A 207 12.33 -5.68 7.13
C ALA A 207 12.95 -5.68 5.72
N ASN A 208 12.14 -5.92 4.71
CA ASN A 208 12.53 -5.81 3.30
C ASN A 208 11.51 -4.93 2.57
N ILE A 209 11.93 -3.76 2.10
CA ILE A 209 11.05 -2.80 1.42
C ILE A 209 11.57 -2.58 0.01
N VAL A 210 10.78 -2.95 -0.97
CA VAL A 210 11.11 -2.82 -2.40
C VAL A 210 10.09 -1.93 -3.08
N SER A 211 10.55 -0.84 -3.67
CA SER A 211 9.75 0.02 -4.55
C SER A 211 10.20 -0.14 -6.00
N ARG A 212 9.28 -0.53 -6.87
CA ARG A 212 9.48 -0.62 -8.31
C ARG A 212 8.56 0.33 -9.03
N SER A 213 9.13 1.25 -9.79
CA SER A 213 8.34 2.32 -10.36
C SER A 213 8.73 2.72 -11.79
N VAL A 214 7.77 3.36 -12.46
CA VAL A 214 7.98 4.02 -13.74
C VAL A 214 7.38 5.43 -13.66
N ALA A 215 8.14 6.43 -14.04
CA ALA A 215 7.67 7.81 -14.17
C ALA A 215 7.81 8.28 -15.62
N ARG A 216 6.74 8.86 -16.16
CA ARG A 216 6.65 9.34 -17.54
C ARG A 216 6.23 10.81 -17.59
N GLU A 217 6.45 11.42 -18.75
CA GLU A 217 6.06 12.79 -19.08
C GLU A 217 6.66 13.81 -18.09
N ASP A 218 5.87 14.62 -17.41
CA ASP A 218 6.35 15.62 -16.43
C ASP A 218 6.05 15.20 -14.97
N SER A 219 5.81 13.90 -14.74
CA SER A 219 5.44 13.40 -13.43
C SER A 219 6.63 13.37 -12.44
N TYR A 220 6.30 13.30 -11.16
CA TYR A 220 7.26 13.27 -10.06
C TYR A 220 6.98 12.15 -9.08
N GLN A 221 8.04 11.48 -8.65
CA GLN A 221 7.99 10.49 -7.57
C GLN A 221 9.07 10.76 -6.52
N LEU A 222 8.73 10.50 -5.25
CA LEU A 222 9.65 10.46 -4.13
C LEU A 222 9.49 9.13 -3.40
N PHE A 223 10.62 8.44 -3.18
CA PHE A 223 10.72 7.30 -2.28
C PHE A 223 11.64 7.69 -1.12
N ASP A 224 11.08 7.79 0.08
CA ASP A 224 11.77 8.17 1.31
C ASP A 224 11.66 7.02 2.30
N SER A 225 12.78 6.48 2.77
CA SER A 225 12.78 5.31 3.64
C SER A 225 13.76 5.47 4.80
N HIS A 226 13.24 5.39 6.02
CA HIS A 226 13.99 5.44 7.26
C HIS A 226 13.90 4.08 7.95
N ILE A 227 15.04 3.40 8.12
CA ILE A 227 15.14 2.11 8.79
C ILE A 227 16.00 2.25 10.04
N HIS A 228 15.41 1.93 11.19
CA HIS A 228 16.06 2.01 12.49
C HIS A 228 16.33 0.59 13.01
N GLY A 229 17.57 0.17 13.02
CA GLY A 229 18.03 -1.10 13.58
C GLY A 229 18.42 -0.93 15.04
N ASN A 230 17.46 -1.16 15.95
CA ASN A 230 17.61 -0.91 17.39
C ASN A 230 18.06 -2.15 18.17
N ASN A 231 18.21 -3.31 17.49
CA ASN A 231 18.64 -4.58 18.06
C ASN A 231 19.42 -5.37 17.00
N ARG A 232 19.81 -6.62 17.31
CA ARG A 232 20.26 -7.57 16.29
C ARG A 232 19.13 -7.80 15.29
N CYS A 233 19.27 -7.29 14.09
CA CYS A 233 18.21 -7.26 13.09
C CYS A 233 18.78 -7.13 11.67
N SER A 234 17.93 -7.32 10.67
CA SER A 234 18.28 -7.21 9.25
C SER A 234 17.28 -6.33 8.51
N GLY A 235 17.75 -5.23 7.93
CA GLY A 235 16.93 -4.31 7.15
C GLY A 235 17.49 -4.11 5.74
N HIS A 236 16.59 -4.17 4.74
CA HIS A 236 16.91 -3.90 3.34
C HIS A 236 15.86 -2.99 2.72
N THR A 237 16.32 -1.95 2.02
CA THR A 237 15.46 -1.13 1.16
C THR A 237 16.01 -1.07 -0.25
N GLU A 238 15.13 -1.18 -1.23
CA GLU A 238 15.47 -1.16 -2.66
C GLU A 238 14.53 -0.21 -3.40
N CYS A 239 15.09 0.65 -4.25
CA CYS A 239 14.34 1.53 -5.13
C CYS A 239 14.80 1.34 -6.58
N ASP A 240 14.02 0.59 -7.35
CA ASP A 240 14.22 0.39 -8.78
C ASP A 240 13.24 1.24 -9.58
N ALA A 241 13.75 2.16 -10.38
CA ALA A 241 12.91 3.11 -11.07
C ALA A 241 13.34 3.40 -12.50
N ILE A 242 12.39 3.41 -13.42
CA ILE A 242 12.58 3.80 -14.81
C ILE A 242 12.04 5.21 -15.02
N ILE A 243 12.88 6.09 -15.54
CA ILE A 243 12.50 7.46 -15.89
C ILE A 243 12.36 7.56 -17.41
N MET A 244 11.24 8.14 -17.84
CA MET A 244 10.96 8.45 -19.24
C MET A 244 10.63 9.94 -19.37
N ASP A 245 10.84 10.49 -20.56
CA ASP A 245 10.57 11.90 -20.91
C ASP A 245 11.27 12.92 -19.96
N ASN A 246 10.52 13.81 -19.35
CA ASN A 246 10.98 14.83 -18.39
C ASN A 246 10.70 14.46 -16.93
N ALA A 247 10.20 13.24 -16.68
CA ALA A 247 9.85 12.83 -15.33
C ALA A 247 11.04 12.87 -14.37
N LYS A 248 10.75 13.00 -13.09
CA LYS A 248 11.74 13.07 -12.02
C LYS A 248 11.40 12.06 -10.93
N ILE A 249 12.41 11.33 -10.49
CA ILE A 249 12.34 10.41 -9.36
C ILE A 249 13.44 10.74 -8.38
N SER A 250 13.10 10.79 -7.10
CA SER A 250 14.05 11.01 -6.00
C SER A 250 13.95 9.85 -5.02
N ALA A 251 15.07 9.37 -4.53
CA ALA A 251 15.14 8.41 -3.44
C ALA A 251 15.98 8.99 -2.29
N THR A 252 15.45 8.94 -1.08
CA THR A 252 16.09 9.45 0.13
C THR A 252 16.13 8.34 1.18
N PRO A 253 17.18 7.50 1.18
CA PRO A 253 17.33 6.47 2.19
C PRO A 253 18.02 7.02 3.44
N GLU A 254 17.51 6.61 4.62
CA GLU A 254 18.18 6.79 5.89
C GLU A 254 18.28 5.44 6.62
N LEU A 255 19.49 5.06 7.02
CA LEU A 255 19.78 3.85 7.76
C LEU A 255 20.41 4.20 9.10
N SER A 256 19.72 3.90 10.20
CA SER A 256 20.22 4.14 11.57
C SER A 256 20.53 2.80 12.24
N ALA A 257 21.78 2.38 12.22
CA ALA A 257 22.25 1.18 12.92
C ALA A 257 22.59 1.55 14.37
N ASN A 258 21.64 1.34 15.28
CA ASN A 258 21.76 1.68 16.69
C ASN A 258 22.27 0.50 17.54
N HIS A 259 22.52 -0.65 16.93
CA HIS A 259 23.06 -1.86 17.57
C HIS A 259 24.21 -2.43 16.75
N VAL A 260 25.20 -3.04 17.41
CA VAL A 260 26.41 -3.57 16.73
C VAL A 260 26.09 -4.68 15.73
N ASP A 261 25.03 -5.44 15.97
CA ASP A 261 24.58 -6.54 15.12
C ASP A 261 23.40 -6.14 14.21
N ALA A 262 23.12 -4.84 14.03
CA ALA A 262 22.17 -4.37 13.05
C ALA A 262 22.80 -4.37 11.65
N ALA A 263 22.26 -5.17 10.73
CA ALA A 263 22.69 -5.24 9.34
C ALA A 263 21.68 -4.51 8.45
N LEU A 264 22.01 -3.31 8.01
CA LEU A 264 21.13 -2.46 7.20
C LEU A 264 21.76 -2.20 5.83
N ILE A 265 20.98 -2.41 4.76
CA ILE A 265 21.41 -2.23 3.39
C ILE A 265 20.40 -1.38 2.62
N HIS A 266 20.90 -0.48 1.77
CA HIS A 266 20.10 0.22 0.79
C HIS A 266 20.67 0.02 -0.61
N GLU A 267 19.79 -0.24 -1.59
CA GLU A 267 20.11 -0.34 -3.00
C GLU A 267 19.18 0.57 -3.82
N ALA A 268 19.69 1.19 -4.86
CA ALA A 268 18.92 2.01 -5.78
C ALA A 268 19.42 1.91 -7.21
N ALA A 269 18.49 1.67 -8.14
CA ALA A 269 18.74 1.74 -9.57
C ALA A 269 17.70 2.67 -10.21
N ILE A 270 18.09 3.93 -10.41
CA ILE A 270 17.19 4.96 -10.96
C ILE A 270 17.78 5.49 -12.26
N GLY A 271 17.07 5.37 -13.37
CA GLY A 271 17.56 5.88 -14.64
C GLY A 271 16.66 5.62 -15.84
N LYS A 272 17.15 6.05 -16.99
CA LYS A 272 16.53 5.76 -18.29
C LYS A 272 17.02 4.41 -18.80
N ILE A 273 16.17 3.71 -19.55
CA ILE A 273 16.62 2.53 -20.30
C ILE A 273 17.66 2.97 -21.35
N ALA A 274 18.85 2.40 -21.28
CA ALA A 274 19.91 2.73 -22.22
C ALA A 274 19.59 2.23 -23.64
N GLY A 275 20.06 2.96 -24.67
CA GLY A 275 19.82 2.60 -26.06
C GLY A 275 20.27 1.18 -26.44
N GLU A 276 21.33 0.67 -25.83
CA GLU A 276 21.78 -0.72 -26.02
C GLU A 276 20.78 -1.75 -25.47
N GLN A 277 20.13 -1.44 -24.35
CA GLN A 277 19.06 -2.28 -23.77
C GLN A 277 17.83 -2.29 -24.68
N ILE A 278 17.43 -1.12 -25.20
CA ILE A 278 16.34 -0.98 -26.16
C ILE A 278 16.66 -1.80 -27.41
N LEU A 279 17.87 -1.68 -27.96
CA LEU A 279 18.29 -2.45 -29.12
C LEU A 279 18.20 -3.96 -28.85
N LYS A 280 18.61 -4.42 -27.69
CA LYS A 280 18.51 -5.84 -27.29
C LYS A 280 17.06 -6.30 -27.20
N LEU A 281 16.16 -5.50 -26.62
CA LEU A 281 14.72 -5.79 -26.55
C LEU A 281 14.09 -5.87 -27.95
N ARG A 282 14.48 -4.98 -28.87
CA ARG A 282 14.06 -5.02 -30.27
C ARG A 282 14.52 -6.28 -31.01
N THR A 283 15.71 -6.78 -30.72
CA THR A 283 16.16 -8.07 -31.29
C THR A 283 15.34 -9.27 -30.80
N LEU A 284 14.65 -9.13 -29.68
CA LEU A 284 13.71 -10.12 -29.14
C LEU A 284 12.26 -9.93 -29.65
N GLY A 285 12.04 -8.99 -30.58
CA GLY A 285 10.76 -8.77 -31.24
C GLY A 285 9.84 -7.75 -30.54
N LEU A 286 10.33 -6.99 -29.57
CA LEU A 286 9.60 -5.90 -28.94
C LEU A 286 9.68 -4.63 -29.79
N THR A 287 8.64 -3.82 -29.77
CA THR A 287 8.61 -2.49 -30.38
C THR A 287 9.22 -1.43 -29.46
N GLU A 288 9.47 -0.26 -29.97
CA GLU A 288 10.01 0.87 -29.21
C GLU A 288 8.96 1.58 -28.36
N GLU A 289 7.67 1.29 -28.61
CA GLU A 289 6.51 1.88 -27.93
C GLU A 289 6.04 1.07 -26.70
#